data_22a5b5d5965e2437dbcb99d077b2adb4
#
_entry.id   22a5b5d5965e2437dbcb99d077b2adb4
#
_cell.length_a   1.000
_cell.length_b   1.000
_cell.length_c   1.000
_cell.angle_alpha   90.00
_cell.angle_beta   90.00
_cell.angle_gamma   90.00
#
_symmetry.space_group_name_H-M   'P 1'
#
loop_
_entity.id
_entity.type
_entity.pdbx_description
1 polymer ?
#
loop_
_entity_poly.entity_id
_entity_poly.type
_entity_poly.pdbx_seq_one_letter_code
_entity_poly.pdbx_strand_id
1 'polypeptide(L)'
;MAGSIDNYYNSEEFKTNLNLYETSKREGKSCILGSEELADIAEYYFEKGKLADAKETAEYAASLYPDATAPKIVLARYYIMVKKDKEKAKECIEKITECNDLNYALLIAEYYIFTEKKEKAIMALDKALTYLEDEDLLDLPAEACNLLLDYGMTKQAKHYLELDRDKSSNDYLRMKARMAFAERKYEEGAEIMERLI
;
A
#
# COMPACT_ATOMS: atom_id res chain seq x y z
N MET A 1 6.44 -5.88 -3.17
CA MET A 1 6.32 -4.51 -3.71
C MET A 1 7.61 -3.67 -3.72
N ALA A 2 8.48 -3.67 -2.71
CA ALA A 2 9.65 -2.76 -2.75
C ALA A 2 10.47 -2.84 -4.06
N GLY A 3 10.70 -4.01 -4.65
CA GLY A 3 11.45 -4.11 -5.91
C GLY A 3 10.65 -3.76 -7.18
N SER A 4 9.34 -3.94 -7.20
CA SER A 4 8.49 -3.57 -8.33
C SER A 4 8.12 -2.08 -8.28
N ILE A 5 7.86 -1.54 -7.10
CA ILE A 5 7.58 -0.12 -6.88
C ILE A 5 8.81 0.73 -7.15
N ASP A 6 10.00 0.36 -6.65
CA ASP A 6 11.24 1.06 -6.97
C ASP A 6 11.52 1.05 -8.48
N ASN A 7 11.16 -0.04 -9.19
CA ASN A 7 11.28 -0.12 -10.63
C ASN A 7 10.27 0.79 -11.33
N TYR A 8 9.03 0.88 -10.81
CA TYR A 8 8.00 1.78 -11.33
C TYR A 8 8.39 3.25 -11.15
N TYR A 9 8.81 3.67 -9.96
CA TYR A 9 9.23 5.06 -9.71
C TYR A 9 10.49 5.46 -10.46
N ASN A 10 11.27 4.50 -10.96
CA ASN A 10 12.39 4.73 -11.86
C ASN A 10 12.01 4.73 -13.34
N SER A 11 10.77 4.39 -13.70
CA SER A 11 10.31 4.38 -15.08
C SER A 11 10.29 5.79 -15.68
N GLU A 12 10.43 5.89 -17.01
CA GLU A 12 10.33 7.16 -17.73
C GLU A 12 8.90 7.73 -17.67
N GLU A 13 7.90 6.87 -17.62
CA GLU A 13 6.50 7.25 -17.48
C GLU A 13 6.25 7.97 -16.17
N PHE A 14 6.60 7.35 -15.04
CA PHE A 14 6.43 7.96 -13.72
C PHE A 14 7.21 9.28 -13.60
N LYS A 15 8.46 9.31 -14.04
CA LYS A 15 9.28 10.55 -14.02
C LYS A 15 8.66 11.67 -14.85
N THR A 16 8.08 11.34 -15.99
CA THR A 16 7.37 12.30 -16.84
C THR A 16 6.15 12.87 -16.14
N ASN A 17 5.33 12.00 -15.51
CA ASN A 17 4.16 12.40 -14.75
C ASN A 17 4.51 13.27 -13.54
N LEU A 18 5.55 12.87 -12.79
CA LEU A 18 6.05 13.64 -11.65
C LEU A 18 6.52 15.04 -12.09
N ASN A 19 7.30 15.14 -13.16
CA ASN A 19 7.78 16.42 -13.67
C ASN A 19 6.63 17.30 -14.17
N LEU A 20 5.63 16.72 -14.85
CA LEU A 20 4.43 17.43 -15.28
C LEU A 20 3.65 17.99 -14.09
N TYR A 21 3.45 17.20 -13.05
CA TYR A 21 2.77 17.63 -11.82
C TYR A 21 3.53 18.76 -11.13
N GLU A 22 4.84 18.58 -10.88
CA GLU A 22 5.66 19.58 -10.19
C GLU A 22 5.76 20.90 -10.98
N THR A 23 5.82 20.83 -12.32
CA THR A 23 5.82 22.01 -13.19
C THR A 23 4.49 22.73 -13.14
N SER A 24 3.38 22.01 -13.26
CA SER A 24 2.02 22.58 -13.18
C SER A 24 1.80 23.26 -11.81
N LYS A 25 2.20 22.62 -10.73
CA LYS A 25 2.12 23.16 -9.36
C LYS A 25 2.92 24.45 -9.22
N ARG A 26 4.17 24.47 -9.72
CA ARG A 26 5.02 25.66 -9.67
C ARG A 26 4.49 26.83 -10.49
N GLU A 27 3.83 26.54 -11.63
CA GLU A 27 3.24 27.54 -12.51
C GLU A 27 1.82 27.96 -12.11
N GLY A 28 1.24 27.35 -11.09
CA GLY A 28 -0.13 27.60 -10.65
C GLY A 28 -1.17 27.17 -11.69
N LYS A 29 -0.85 26.19 -12.53
CA LYS A 29 -1.72 25.64 -13.57
C LYS A 29 -2.34 24.33 -13.13
N SER A 30 -3.52 24.01 -13.70
CA SER A 30 -4.11 22.68 -13.52
C SER A 30 -3.21 21.62 -14.17
N CYS A 31 -3.02 20.50 -13.48
CA CYS A 31 -2.33 19.33 -14.00
C CYS A 31 -3.29 18.43 -14.78
N ILE A 32 -2.85 17.87 -15.91
CA ILE A 32 -3.65 17.01 -16.81
C ILE A 32 -3.31 15.53 -16.54
N LEU A 33 -3.12 15.17 -15.29
CA LEU A 33 -2.93 13.76 -14.87
C LEU A 33 -4.24 13.20 -14.32
N GLY A 34 -4.46 11.91 -14.49
CA GLY A 34 -5.59 11.20 -13.92
C GLY A 34 -5.46 10.97 -12.41
N SER A 35 -6.50 10.35 -11.85
CA SER A 35 -6.57 10.08 -10.41
C SER A 35 -5.48 9.11 -9.94
N GLU A 36 -5.19 8.10 -10.73
CA GLU A 36 -4.20 7.07 -10.40
C GLU A 36 -2.79 7.66 -10.42
N GLU A 37 -2.42 8.37 -11.49
CA GLU A 37 -1.09 8.99 -11.61
C GLU A 37 -0.83 10.01 -10.50
N LEU A 38 -1.87 10.76 -10.09
CA LEU A 38 -1.76 11.69 -8.96
C LEU A 38 -1.67 10.95 -7.61
N ALA A 39 -2.36 9.83 -7.45
CA ALA A 39 -2.25 9.00 -6.26
C ALA A 39 -0.85 8.36 -6.16
N ASP A 40 -0.31 7.85 -7.26
CA ASP A 40 1.06 7.32 -7.34
C ASP A 40 2.11 8.37 -6.94
N ILE A 41 1.94 9.62 -7.41
CA ILE A 41 2.82 10.73 -7.01
C ILE A 41 2.70 11.02 -5.52
N ALA A 42 1.49 10.97 -4.97
CA ALA A 42 1.28 11.16 -3.53
C ALA A 42 1.91 10.03 -2.71
N GLU A 43 1.79 8.78 -3.14
CA GLU A 43 2.46 7.63 -2.52
C GLU A 43 3.98 7.74 -2.61
N TYR A 44 4.51 8.12 -3.76
CA TYR A 44 5.94 8.40 -3.92
C TYR A 44 6.45 9.45 -2.92
N TYR A 45 5.73 10.56 -2.77
CA TYR A 45 6.11 11.56 -1.76
C TYR A 45 6.02 11.01 -0.34
N PHE A 46 5.04 10.15 -0.07
CA PHE A 46 4.90 9.49 1.22
C PHE A 46 6.11 8.61 1.54
N GLU A 47 6.55 7.78 0.58
CA GLU A 47 7.73 6.93 0.72
C GLU A 47 9.04 7.72 0.87
N LYS A 48 9.15 8.86 0.17
CA LYS A 48 10.30 9.77 0.31
C LYS A 48 10.25 10.63 1.57
N GLY A 49 9.28 10.42 2.46
CA GLY A 49 9.10 11.17 3.69
C GLY A 49 8.63 12.62 3.50
N LYS A 50 8.24 13.01 2.28
CA LYS A 50 7.67 14.33 1.95
C LYS A 50 6.18 14.37 2.31
N LEU A 51 5.86 14.20 3.59
CA LEU A 51 4.48 13.97 4.06
C LEU A 51 3.51 15.12 3.77
N ALA A 52 4.00 16.35 3.71
CA ALA A 52 3.18 17.51 3.36
C ALA A 52 2.80 17.48 1.88
N ASP A 53 3.77 17.20 1.00
CA ASP A 53 3.53 17.09 -0.44
C ASP A 53 2.62 15.90 -0.75
N ALA A 54 2.81 14.75 -0.08
CA ALA A 54 1.95 13.58 -0.22
C ALA A 54 0.48 13.92 0.06
N LYS A 55 0.21 14.56 1.21
CA LYS A 55 -1.13 14.98 1.59
C LYS A 55 -1.72 15.98 0.59
N GLU A 56 -0.96 17.02 0.23
CA GLU A 56 -1.43 18.06 -0.70
C GLU A 56 -1.78 17.47 -2.07
N THR A 57 -0.92 16.56 -2.58
CA THR A 57 -1.16 15.89 -3.86
C THR A 57 -2.41 15.02 -3.82
N ALA A 58 -2.60 14.24 -2.75
CA ALA A 58 -3.79 13.40 -2.59
C ALA A 58 -5.08 14.23 -2.40
N GLU A 59 -5.03 15.37 -1.67
CA GLU A 59 -6.15 16.29 -1.54
C GLU A 59 -6.48 16.95 -2.89
N TYR A 60 -5.46 17.33 -3.66
CA TYR A 60 -5.63 17.87 -5.01
C TYR A 60 -6.31 16.84 -5.93
N ALA A 61 -5.80 15.62 -5.95
CA ALA A 61 -6.39 14.52 -6.73
C ALA A 61 -7.85 14.25 -6.34
N ALA A 62 -8.15 14.17 -5.04
CA ALA A 62 -9.51 13.96 -4.55
C ALA A 62 -10.45 15.13 -4.89
N SER A 63 -9.94 16.36 -5.03
CA SER A 63 -10.73 17.51 -5.43
C SER A 63 -11.08 17.51 -6.92
N LEU A 64 -10.18 17.01 -7.78
CA LEU A 64 -10.40 16.87 -9.21
C LEU A 64 -11.26 15.65 -9.54
N TYR A 65 -11.07 14.58 -8.81
CA TYR A 65 -11.68 13.27 -9.03
C TYR A 65 -12.40 12.78 -7.75
N PRO A 66 -13.54 13.40 -7.39
CA PRO A 66 -14.21 13.13 -6.10
C PRO A 66 -14.73 11.69 -5.97
N ASP A 67 -14.95 11.00 -7.10
CA ASP A 67 -15.40 9.61 -7.10
C ASP A 67 -14.24 8.59 -7.09
N ALA A 68 -13.01 9.01 -7.41
CA ALA A 68 -11.85 8.12 -7.47
C ALA A 68 -11.50 7.53 -6.09
N THR A 69 -11.07 6.28 -6.08
CA THR A 69 -10.72 5.52 -4.88
C THR A 69 -9.29 5.77 -4.43
N ALA A 70 -8.32 5.71 -5.33
CA ALA A 70 -6.90 5.77 -5.01
C ALA A 70 -6.47 7.00 -4.16
N PRO A 71 -6.86 8.26 -4.49
CA PRO A 71 -6.51 9.41 -3.66
C PRO A 71 -7.09 9.34 -2.23
N LYS A 72 -8.27 8.72 -2.07
CA LYS A 72 -8.89 8.56 -0.74
C LYS A 72 -8.16 7.53 0.10
N ILE A 73 -7.63 6.47 -0.54
CA ILE A 73 -6.78 5.46 0.13
C ILE A 73 -5.51 6.14 0.67
N VAL A 74 -4.82 6.93 -0.15
CA VAL A 74 -3.62 7.68 0.28
C VAL A 74 -3.93 8.60 1.46
N LEU A 75 -5.03 9.34 1.41
CA LEU A 75 -5.46 10.21 2.51
C LEU A 75 -5.78 9.43 3.79
N ALA A 76 -6.48 8.31 3.68
CA ALA A 76 -6.79 7.46 4.82
C ALA A 76 -5.50 6.93 5.48
N ARG A 77 -4.56 6.41 4.69
CA ARG A 77 -3.23 5.97 5.17
C ARG A 77 -2.44 7.12 5.82
N TYR A 78 -2.49 8.32 5.25
CA TYR A 78 -1.88 9.50 5.86
C TYR A 78 -2.45 9.77 7.27
N TYR A 79 -3.77 9.69 7.43
CA TYR A 79 -4.39 9.89 8.75
C TYR A 79 -4.10 8.73 9.72
N ILE A 80 -3.99 7.50 9.24
CA ILE A 80 -3.60 6.34 10.05
C ILE A 80 -2.14 6.48 10.50
N MET A 81 -1.22 6.65 9.57
CA MET A 81 0.21 6.50 9.84
C MET A 81 0.86 7.77 10.39
N VAL A 82 0.47 8.95 9.89
CA VAL A 82 1.13 10.22 10.21
C VAL A 82 0.39 10.99 11.30
N LYS A 83 -0.90 11.18 11.15
CA LYS A 83 -1.70 11.99 12.08
C LYS A 83 -2.23 11.19 13.27
N LYS A 84 -2.31 9.86 13.14
CA LYS A 84 -2.93 8.99 14.14
C LYS A 84 -4.36 9.41 14.48
N ASP A 85 -5.08 9.88 13.46
CA ASP A 85 -6.45 10.43 13.55
C ASP A 85 -7.46 9.39 13.03
N LYS A 86 -8.07 8.67 13.97
CA LYS A 86 -9.02 7.58 13.66
C LYS A 86 -10.27 8.08 12.95
N GLU A 87 -10.76 9.25 13.32
CA GLU A 87 -12.01 9.80 12.78
C GLU A 87 -11.82 10.26 11.33
N LYS A 88 -10.74 11.00 11.05
CA LYS A 88 -10.44 11.44 9.68
C LYS A 88 -10.09 10.28 8.76
N ALA A 89 -9.37 9.27 9.25
CA ALA A 89 -9.14 8.05 8.48
C ALA A 89 -10.47 7.38 8.11
N LYS A 90 -11.39 7.26 9.07
CA LYS A 90 -12.73 6.72 8.85
C LYS A 90 -13.52 7.53 7.83
N GLU A 91 -13.51 8.87 7.95
CA GLU A 91 -14.20 9.75 6.98
C GLU A 91 -13.68 9.57 5.54
N CYS A 92 -12.38 9.34 5.35
CA CYS A 92 -11.81 9.05 4.04
C CYS A 92 -12.28 7.68 3.52
N ILE A 93 -12.28 6.66 4.38
CA ILE A 93 -12.72 5.30 4.03
C ILE A 93 -14.21 5.29 3.66
N GLU A 94 -15.07 5.98 4.41
CA GLU A 94 -16.52 6.01 4.17
C GLU A 94 -16.90 6.72 2.85
N LYS A 95 -15.98 7.49 2.25
CA LYS A 95 -16.17 8.11 0.93
C LYS A 95 -15.74 7.22 -0.23
N ILE A 96 -15.15 6.05 0.03
CA ILE A 96 -14.77 5.10 -1.01
C ILE A 96 -16.02 4.31 -1.39
N THR A 97 -16.33 4.28 -2.68
CA THR A 97 -17.50 3.59 -3.23
C THR A 97 -17.14 2.27 -3.90
N GLU A 98 -15.93 2.17 -4.45
CA GLU A 98 -15.39 0.94 -5.03
C GLU A 98 -14.59 0.19 -3.96
N CYS A 99 -15.11 -0.98 -3.55
CA CYS A 99 -14.64 -1.70 -2.37
C CYS A 99 -14.15 -3.11 -2.69
N ASN A 100 -13.92 -3.42 -3.96
CA ASN A 100 -13.63 -4.77 -4.43
C ASN A 100 -12.22 -4.95 -4.99
N ASP A 101 -11.28 -4.09 -4.62
CA ASP A 101 -9.87 -4.18 -4.99
C ASP A 101 -8.97 -4.49 -3.79
N LEU A 102 -7.73 -4.90 -4.09
CA LEU A 102 -6.73 -5.27 -3.11
C LEU A 102 -6.37 -4.09 -2.19
N ASN A 103 -6.20 -2.89 -2.75
CA ASN A 103 -5.79 -1.72 -1.98
C ASN A 103 -6.82 -1.33 -0.92
N TYR A 104 -8.12 -1.42 -1.28
CA TYR A 104 -9.20 -1.20 -0.32
C TYR A 104 -9.22 -2.28 0.77
N ALA A 105 -9.05 -3.56 0.40
CA ALA A 105 -9.00 -4.65 1.37
C ALA A 105 -7.87 -4.47 2.41
N LEU A 106 -6.68 -4.11 1.93
CA LEU A 106 -5.53 -3.81 2.77
C LEU A 106 -5.76 -2.58 3.65
N LEU A 107 -6.32 -1.50 3.11
CA LEU A 107 -6.66 -0.29 3.88
C LEU A 107 -7.62 -0.60 5.03
N ILE A 108 -8.67 -1.40 4.78
CA ILE A 108 -9.63 -1.79 5.82
C ILE A 108 -8.96 -2.62 6.91
N ALA A 109 -8.10 -3.57 6.53
CA ALA A 109 -7.33 -4.34 7.51
C ALA A 109 -6.41 -3.44 8.33
N GLU A 110 -5.69 -2.52 7.69
CA GLU A 110 -4.81 -1.55 8.32
C GLU A 110 -5.57 -0.65 9.31
N TYR A 111 -6.72 -0.12 8.91
CA TYR A 111 -7.58 0.68 9.79
C TYR A 111 -8.07 -0.10 11.00
N TYR A 112 -8.43 -1.38 10.84
CA TYR A 112 -8.82 -2.21 11.98
C TYR A 112 -7.64 -2.49 12.91
N ILE A 113 -6.44 -2.73 12.38
CA ILE A 113 -5.23 -2.88 13.22
C ILE A 113 -4.97 -1.58 14.00
N PHE A 114 -5.00 -0.44 13.31
CA PHE A 114 -4.81 0.88 13.92
C PHE A 114 -5.82 1.19 15.02
N THR A 115 -7.06 0.71 14.87
CA THR A 115 -8.12 0.87 15.89
C THR A 115 -8.16 -0.27 16.90
N GLU A 116 -7.11 -1.09 16.97
CA GLU A 116 -6.93 -2.20 17.92
C GLU A 116 -7.96 -3.34 17.77
N LYS A 117 -8.58 -3.47 16.60
CA LYS A 117 -9.57 -4.51 16.28
C LYS A 117 -8.95 -5.61 15.41
N LYS A 118 -7.85 -6.22 15.90
CA LYS A 118 -7.02 -7.16 15.14
C LYS A 118 -7.79 -8.33 14.53
N GLU A 119 -8.78 -8.86 15.23
CA GLU A 119 -9.63 -9.94 14.72
C GLU A 119 -10.44 -9.50 13.49
N LYS A 120 -10.93 -8.25 13.51
CA LYS A 120 -11.65 -7.70 12.35
C LYS A 120 -10.74 -7.45 11.15
N ALA A 121 -9.47 -7.13 11.38
CA ALA A 121 -8.49 -7.01 10.31
C ALA A 121 -8.29 -8.34 9.59
N ILE A 122 -8.11 -9.43 10.35
CA ILE A 122 -7.98 -10.78 9.78
C ILE A 122 -9.26 -11.18 9.04
N MET A 123 -10.44 -10.96 9.63
CA MET A 123 -11.71 -11.23 8.96
C MET A 123 -11.87 -10.45 7.65
N ALA A 124 -11.36 -9.22 7.58
CA ALA A 124 -11.41 -8.42 6.35
C ALA A 124 -10.51 -9.01 5.25
N LEU A 125 -9.29 -9.43 5.61
CA LEU A 125 -8.37 -10.09 4.69
C LEU A 125 -8.90 -11.46 4.24
N ASP A 126 -9.44 -12.27 5.16
CA ASP A 126 -10.03 -13.57 4.82
C ASP A 126 -11.25 -13.40 3.89
N LYS A 127 -12.04 -12.35 4.11
CA LYS A 127 -13.15 -12.02 3.20
C LYS A 127 -12.63 -11.62 1.83
N ALA A 128 -11.52 -10.89 1.75
CA ALA A 128 -10.92 -10.48 0.48
C ALA A 128 -10.54 -11.70 -0.39
N LEU A 129 -10.08 -12.79 0.19
CA LEU A 129 -9.83 -14.06 -0.52
C LEU A 129 -11.08 -14.62 -1.22
N THR A 130 -12.29 -14.17 -0.87
CA THR A 130 -13.54 -14.69 -1.42
C THR A 130 -14.12 -13.84 -2.57
N TYR A 131 -13.66 -12.60 -2.74
CA TYR A 131 -14.20 -11.73 -3.77
C TYR A 131 -13.14 -11.10 -4.71
N LEU A 132 -11.86 -11.12 -4.33
CA LEU A 132 -10.80 -10.69 -5.23
C LEU A 132 -10.59 -11.72 -6.33
N GLU A 133 -10.22 -11.23 -7.50
CA GLU A 133 -10.01 -12.04 -8.71
C GLU A 133 -8.65 -11.69 -9.32
N ASP A 134 -8.22 -12.48 -10.29
CA ASP A 134 -7.03 -12.28 -11.12
C ASP A 134 -5.76 -11.92 -10.30
N GLU A 135 -5.07 -10.85 -10.68
CA GLU A 135 -3.81 -10.41 -10.05
C GLU A 135 -4.02 -10.03 -8.59
N ASP A 136 -5.10 -9.33 -8.25
CA ASP A 136 -5.42 -8.92 -6.88
C ASP A 136 -5.50 -10.11 -5.91
N LEU A 137 -6.09 -11.22 -6.36
CA LEU A 137 -6.17 -12.45 -5.58
C LEU A 137 -4.80 -13.12 -5.45
N LEU A 138 -3.94 -13.03 -6.47
CA LEU A 138 -2.59 -13.59 -6.43
C LEU A 138 -1.67 -12.79 -5.51
N ASP A 139 -1.82 -11.47 -5.49
CA ASP A 139 -0.98 -10.57 -4.72
C ASP A 139 -1.39 -10.47 -3.24
N LEU A 140 -2.67 -10.71 -2.94
CA LEU A 140 -3.19 -10.59 -1.56
C LEU A 140 -2.35 -11.32 -0.50
N PRO A 141 -1.88 -12.56 -0.69
CA PRO A 141 -1.09 -13.27 0.32
C PRO A 141 0.20 -12.54 0.69
N ALA A 142 0.97 -12.08 -0.31
CA ALA A 142 2.22 -11.37 -0.08
C ALA A 142 1.97 -10.01 0.57
N GLU A 143 0.98 -9.26 0.10
CA GLU A 143 0.64 -7.94 0.60
C GLU A 143 0.04 -7.99 2.02
N ALA A 144 -0.83 -8.96 2.31
CA ALA A 144 -1.34 -9.17 3.66
C ALA A 144 -0.22 -9.58 4.63
N CYS A 145 0.70 -10.45 4.19
CA CYS A 145 1.88 -10.80 4.97
C CYS A 145 2.73 -9.56 5.28
N ASN A 146 2.99 -8.74 4.27
CA ASN A 146 3.74 -7.49 4.38
C ASN A 146 3.11 -6.54 5.41
N LEU A 147 1.83 -6.23 5.24
CA LEU A 147 1.05 -5.39 6.14
C LEU A 147 1.12 -5.90 7.58
N LEU A 148 0.84 -7.18 7.80
CA LEU A 148 0.81 -7.76 9.14
C LEU A 148 2.18 -7.77 9.81
N LEU A 149 3.27 -7.93 9.04
CA LEU A 149 4.64 -7.81 9.56
C LEU A 149 4.96 -6.39 10.02
N ASP A 150 4.52 -5.36 9.30
CA ASP A 150 4.72 -3.96 9.67
C ASP A 150 4.09 -3.62 11.02
N TYR A 151 2.99 -4.31 11.36
CA TYR A 151 2.32 -4.17 12.66
C TYR A 151 2.70 -5.23 13.69
N GLY A 152 3.76 -6.02 13.44
CA GLY A 152 4.28 -7.03 14.37
C GLY A 152 3.37 -8.23 14.59
N MET A 153 2.42 -8.47 13.69
CA MET A 153 1.49 -9.60 13.74
C MET A 153 2.07 -10.84 13.04
N THR A 154 3.29 -11.23 13.42
CA THR A 154 4.11 -12.25 12.76
C THR A 154 3.38 -13.59 12.61
N LYS A 155 2.61 -14.01 13.62
CA LYS A 155 1.90 -15.29 13.58
C LYS A 155 0.82 -15.31 12.48
N GLN A 156 0.08 -14.22 12.33
CA GLN A 156 -0.94 -14.06 11.29
C GLN A 156 -0.31 -13.85 9.92
N ALA A 157 0.76 -13.07 9.85
CA ALA A 157 1.53 -12.85 8.61
C ALA A 157 2.02 -14.19 8.01
N LYS A 158 2.50 -15.10 8.85
CA LYS A 158 2.92 -16.44 8.41
C LYS A 158 1.81 -17.22 7.73
N HIS A 159 0.58 -17.13 8.24
CA HIS A 159 -0.57 -17.79 7.63
C HIS A 159 -0.78 -17.32 6.18
N TYR A 160 -0.77 -16.01 5.92
CA TYR A 160 -0.94 -15.49 4.56
C TYR A 160 0.25 -15.86 3.66
N LEU A 161 1.48 -15.81 4.16
CA LEU A 161 2.64 -16.25 3.40
C LEU A 161 2.54 -17.73 2.95
N GLU A 162 1.93 -18.58 3.77
CA GLU A 162 1.71 -19.98 3.42
C GLU A 162 0.65 -20.19 2.33
N LEU A 163 -0.27 -19.23 2.14
CA LEU A 163 -1.29 -19.23 1.09
C LEU A 163 -0.74 -18.85 -0.29
N ASP A 164 0.44 -18.22 -0.34
CA ASP A 164 1.06 -17.84 -1.61
C ASP A 164 1.31 -19.08 -2.48
N ARG A 165 0.87 -19.00 -3.74
CA ARG A 165 0.92 -20.12 -4.69
C ARG A 165 2.27 -20.22 -5.39
N ASP A 166 2.96 -19.09 -5.60
CA ASP A 166 4.28 -19.05 -6.24
C ASP A 166 5.40 -18.85 -5.22
N LYS A 167 5.76 -19.94 -4.55
CA LYS A 167 6.85 -19.95 -3.57
C LYS A 167 8.25 -19.75 -4.16
N SER A 168 8.35 -19.62 -5.49
CA SER A 168 9.58 -19.32 -6.20
C SER A 168 9.69 -17.85 -6.62
N SER A 169 8.62 -17.07 -6.52
CA SER A 169 8.63 -15.67 -6.87
C SER A 169 9.57 -14.85 -5.97
N ASN A 170 10.14 -13.79 -6.54
CA ASN A 170 10.99 -12.88 -5.78
C ASN A 170 10.23 -12.22 -4.62
N ASP A 171 8.94 -11.95 -4.79
CA ASP A 171 8.11 -11.32 -3.77
C ASP A 171 7.84 -12.29 -2.62
N TYR A 172 7.50 -13.54 -2.88
CA TYR A 172 7.45 -14.59 -1.85
C TYR A 172 8.77 -14.72 -1.08
N LEU A 173 9.89 -14.80 -1.79
CA LEU A 173 11.20 -14.93 -1.16
C LEU A 173 11.57 -13.72 -0.30
N ARG A 174 11.23 -12.50 -0.74
CA ARG A 174 11.39 -11.28 0.07
C ARG A 174 10.54 -11.34 1.34
N MET A 175 9.27 -11.73 1.23
CA MET A 175 8.39 -11.86 2.40
C MET A 175 8.87 -12.96 3.34
N LYS A 176 9.38 -14.06 2.80
CA LYS A 176 9.99 -15.15 3.59
C LYS A 176 11.23 -14.68 4.35
N ALA A 177 12.10 -13.87 3.71
CA ALA A 177 13.25 -13.28 4.38
C ALA A 177 12.82 -12.31 5.50
N ARG A 178 11.84 -11.41 5.23
CA ARG A 178 11.28 -10.51 6.24
C ARG A 178 10.68 -11.30 7.42
N MET A 179 9.98 -12.39 7.14
CA MET A 179 9.43 -13.28 8.17
C MET A 179 10.54 -13.88 9.03
N ALA A 180 11.62 -14.39 8.41
CA ALA A 180 12.76 -14.94 9.14
C ALA A 180 13.39 -13.88 10.06
N PHE A 181 13.57 -12.64 9.59
CA PHE A 181 14.05 -11.54 10.44
C PHE A 181 13.10 -11.22 11.60
N ALA A 182 11.79 -11.21 11.36
CA ALA A 182 10.79 -11.00 12.41
C ALA A 182 10.79 -12.11 13.46
N GLU A 183 11.10 -13.34 13.06
CA GLU A 183 11.29 -14.51 13.94
C GLU A 183 12.70 -14.58 14.56
N ARG A 184 13.57 -13.59 14.31
CA ARG A 184 14.99 -13.52 14.73
C ARG A 184 15.87 -14.62 14.16
N LYS A 185 15.50 -15.23 13.06
CA LYS A 185 16.29 -16.21 12.29
C LYS A 185 17.16 -15.48 11.27
N TYR A 186 18.12 -14.72 11.77
CA TYR A 186 18.89 -13.76 10.96
C TYR A 186 19.70 -14.44 9.85
N GLU A 187 20.29 -15.63 10.12
CA GLU A 187 21.06 -16.38 9.14
C GLU A 187 20.19 -16.85 7.97
N GLU A 188 19.01 -17.43 8.28
CA GLU A 188 18.04 -17.86 7.24
C GLU A 188 17.57 -16.66 6.40
N GLY A 189 17.27 -15.52 7.04
CA GLY A 189 16.86 -14.32 6.33
C GLY A 189 17.95 -13.78 5.40
N ALA A 190 19.21 -13.76 5.86
CA ALA A 190 20.35 -13.32 5.06
C ALA A 190 20.60 -14.23 3.85
N GLU A 191 20.59 -15.57 4.05
CA GLU A 191 20.75 -16.53 2.95
C GLU A 191 19.69 -16.38 1.85
N ILE A 192 18.44 -16.08 2.24
CA ILE A 192 17.37 -15.86 1.26
C ILE A 192 17.62 -14.56 0.50
N MET A 193 18.02 -13.49 1.19
CA MET A 193 18.29 -12.20 0.53
C MET A 193 19.49 -12.27 -0.42
N GLU A 194 20.53 -13.02 -0.09
CA GLU A 194 21.69 -13.25 -0.98
C GLU A 194 21.33 -13.93 -2.30
N ARG A 195 20.26 -14.74 -2.32
CA ARG A 195 19.77 -15.37 -3.56
C ARG A 195 18.95 -14.44 -4.44
N LEU A 196 18.54 -13.28 -3.92
CA LEU A 196 17.74 -12.29 -4.63
C LEU A 196 18.57 -11.19 -5.29
N ILE A 197 19.88 -11.17 -5.03
CA ILE A 197 20.86 -10.26 -5.61
C ILE A 197 21.49 -10.89 -6.84
#